data_bc1fbbd9732ad69128fb0e062c433e5c
#
_entry.id   bc1fbbd9732ad69128fb0e062c433e5c
#
_cell.length_a   1.000
_cell.length_b   1.000
_cell.length_c   1.000
_cell.angle_alpha   90.00
_cell.angle_beta   90.00
_cell.angle_gamma   90.00
#
_symmetry.space_group_name_H-M   'P 1'
#
loop_
_entity.id
_entity.type
_entity.pdbx_description
1 polymer ?
#
loop_
_entity_poly.entity_id
_entity_poly.type
_entity_poly.pdbx_seq_one_letter_code
_entity_poly.pdbx_strand_id
1 'polypeptide(L)'
;MKFAVKHSRRSVLAALAAGSVLTSSAAMAAEDGKLRIICFGAHPDDCEIAAGGTAALWARQGHRVKFVSVTNGDIGHWREAGGPLFLRRKAEVEAAAKVLAITVQVLDIHDGELEPTLENRRKIIRLIREWQADIVISHRPNDYHPDHRYTGVLVQDAAYMVTVPFICPEVPALERNPVFLYSSDSFQKPNPFIPDVALAVDDVMDKKLEALGIMVSQFAEGGANGSAKLYPADAEGQKARQQEVRERFAGQQASLANQFRSKLAEWYGAEAGGKVRYAEAFEVCEYGRRPDKAELARLFPFFPQAAVRK
;
A
#
# COMPACT_ATOMS: atom_id res chain seq x y z
N MET A 1 55.10 16.26 65.11
CA MET A 1 53.90 15.42 65.15
C MET A 1 53.50 15.03 63.73
N LYS A 2 53.87 13.81 63.30
CA LYS A 2 53.62 13.30 61.95
C LYS A 2 52.36 12.40 62.01
N PHE A 3 51.31 12.73 61.29
CA PHE A 3 50.19 11.81 61.11
C PHE A 3 50.30 11.19 59.73
N ALA A 4 50.47 9.89 59.73
CA ALA A 4 50.45 9.06 58.54
C ALA A 4 49.00 8.64 58.23
N VAL A 5 48.53 8.94 57.03
CA VAL A 5 47.24 8.45 56.52
C VAL A 5 47.50 7.19 55.67
N LYS A 6 47.01 6.08 56.14
CA LYS A 6 46.99 4.79 55.41
C LYS A 6 45.92 4.81 54.32
N HIS A 7 46.30 4.65 53.05
CA HIS A 7 45.38 4.41 51.96
C HIS A 7 45.05 2.91 51.90
N SER A 8 43.77 2.62 52.14
CA SER A 8 43.20 1.32 51.91
C SER A 8 42.76 1.23 50.44
N ARG A 9 43.43 0.40 49.66
CA ARG A 9 42.98 -0.05 48.35
C ARG A 9 41.90 -1.11 48.59
N ARG A 10 40.63 -0.82 48.27
CA ARG A 10 39.61 -1.83 48.06
C ARG A 10 39.03 -1.67 46.68
N SER A 11 39.14 -2.76 45.96
CA SER A 11 38.68 -3.13 44.66
C SER A 11 37.30 -2.56 44.26
N VAL A 12 37.28 -1.92 43.10
CA VAL A 12 36.06 -1.71 42.32
C VAL A 12 36.20 -2.61 41.09
N LEU A 13 35.69 -3.81 41.19
CA LEU A 13 35.45 -4.75 40.10
C LEU A 13 34.06 -5.31 40.32
N ALA A 14 33.06 -4.77 39.64
CA ALA A 14 31.82 -5.43 39.28
C ALA A 14 30.79 -4.38 38.81
N ALA A 15 30.70 -4.09 37.53
CA ALA A 15 29.47 -3.69 36.83
C ALA A 15 29.75 -3.49 35.34
N LEU A 16 30.03 -4.57 34.65
CA LEU A 16 30.03 -4.60 33.17
C LEU A 16 29.37 -5.91 32.75
N ALA A 17 28.06 -6.00 32.88
CA ALA A 17 27.25 -7.07 32.28
C ALA A 17 25.76 -6.69 32.33
N ALA A 18 25.35 -5.73 31.54
CA ALA A 18 23.92 -5.54 31.14
C ALA A 18 23.83 -4.52 30.00
N GLY A 19 24.22 -4.92 28.81
CA GLY A 19 24.15 -4.04 27.63
C GLY A 19 24.28 -4.79 26.31
N SER A 20 23.63 -5.94 26.18
CA SER A 20 23.71 -6.69 24.93
C SER A 20 22.49 -7.57 24.72
N VAL A 21 21.29 -7.00 24.65
CA VAL A 21 20.09 -7.72 24.16
C VAL A 21 19.08 -6.72 23.55
N LEU A 22 19.51 -5.86 22.64
CA LEU A 22 18.56 -5.03 21.85
C LEU A 22 19.00 -4.81 20.39
N THR A 23 19.87 -5.63 19.84
CA THR A 23 20.33 -5.48 18.46
C THR A 23 19.89 -6.62 17.52
N SER A 24 18.92 -7.45 17.93
CA SER A 24 18.60 -8.67 17.18
C SER A 24 17.34 -8.59 16.30
N SER A 25 16.54 -7.53 16.37
CA SER A 25 15.24 -7.50 15.66
C SER A 25 15.29 -6.82 14.29
N ALA A 26 16.21 -5.89 14.06
CA ALA A 26 16.29 -5.16 12.79
C ALA A 26 17.13 -5.90 11.71
N ALA A 27 18.06 -6.74 12.10
CA ALA A 27 18.92 -7.49 11.17
C ALA A 27 18.24 -8.73 10.54
N MET A 28 17.13 -9.22 11.09
CA MET A 28 16.42 -10.40 10.56
C MET A 28 15.53 -10.14 9.35
N ALA A 29 15.44 -8.90 8.87
CA ALA A 29 14.50 -8.52 7.83
C ALA A 29 14.98 -8.78 6.39
N ALA A 30 16.29 -9.05 6.17
CA ALA A 30 16.90 -9.21 4.85
C ALA A 30 17.18 -10.66 4.44
N GLU A 31 17.00 -11.63 5.32
CA GLU A 31 17.48 -13.01 5.08
C GLU A 31 16.47 -13.96 4.40
N ASP A 32 15.19 -13.61 4.31
CA ASP A 32 14.19 -14.53 3.75
C ASP A 32 13.98 -14.39 2.22
N GLY A 33 14.66 -13.45 1.56
CA GLY A 33 14.52 -13.18 0.13
C GLY A 33 13.12 -12.70 -0.28
N LYS A 34 12.27 -12.30 0.67
CA LYS A 34 10.91 -11.87 0.43
C LYS A 34 10.82 -10.35 0.34
N LEU A 35 10.15 -9.88 -0.71
CA LEU A 35 9.84 -8.46 -0.85
C LEU A 35 8.82 -8.02 0.21
N ARG A 36 8.94 -6.75 0.61
CA ARG A 36 8.04 -6.05 1.52
C ARG A 36 7.40 -4.88 0.79
N ILE A 37 6.13 -4.99 0.52
CA ILE A 37 5.35 -4.01 -0.23
C ILE A 37 4.42 -3.28 0.75
N ILE A 38 4.38 -1.94 0.69
CA ILE A 38 3.40 -1.15 1.42
C ILE A 38 2.66 -0.23 0.44
N CYS A 39 1.33 -0.24 0.50
CA CYS A 39 0.47 0.60 -0.31
C CYS A 39 -0.31 1.55 0.60
N PHE A 40 -0.31 2.83 0.28
CA PHE A 40 -1.06 3.87 0.96
C PHE A 40 -2.23 4.32 0.10
N GLY A 41 -3.45 4.04 0.55
CA GLY A 41 -4.68 4.64 0.07
C GLY A 41 -5.14 5.73 1.02
N ALA A 42 -5.93 6.68 0.55
CA ALA A 42 -6.53 7.69 1.41
C ALA A 42 -7.62 7.09 2.30
N HIS A 43 -8.48 6.25 1.73
CA HIS A 43 -9.64 5.67 2.40
C HIS A 43 -9.58 4.14 2.46
N PRO A 44 -10.38 3.51 3.36
CA PRO A 44 -10.54 2.05 3.41
C PRO A 44 -11.29 1.52 2.17
N ASP A 45 -10.59 1.30 1.06
CA ASP A 45 -10.99 0.72 -0.23
C ASP A 45 -10.00 1.05 -1.36
N ASP A 46 -9.28 2.16 -1.28
CA ASP A 46 -8.40 2.65 -2.35
C ASP A 46 -7.31 1.65 -2.74
N CYS A 47 -6.63 1.06 -1.75
CA CYS A 47 -5.57 0.10 -2.00
C CYS A 47 -6.09 -1.15 -2.72
N GLU A 48 -7.26 -1.63 -2.32
CA GLU A 48 -7.92 -2.80 -2.90
C GLU A 48 -8.35 -2.56 -4.34
N ILE A 49 -8.85 -1.35 -4.62
CA ILE A 49 -9.20 -0.93 -5.99
C ILE A 49 -7.93 -0.85 -6.85
N ALA A 50 -6.90 -0.18 -6.34
CA ALA A 50 -5.72 0.19 -7.11
C ALA A 50 -4.73 -0.96 -7.34
N ALA A 51 -4.52 -1.80 -6.30
CA ALA A 51 -3.44 -2.78 -6.24
C ALA A 51 -3.84 -4.16 -5.70
N GLY A 52 -5.14 -4.44 -5.50
CA GLY A 52 -5.62 -5.68 -4.87
C GLY A 52 -5.23 -6.94 -5.63
N GLY A 53 -5.25 -6.92 -6.96
CA GLY A 53 -4.81 -8.03 -7.80
C GLY A 53 -3.30 -8.25 -7.69
N THR A 54 -2.51 -7.20 -7.83
CA THR A 54 -1.04 -7.27 -7.71
C THR A 54 -0.62 -7.70 -6.31
N ALA A 55 -1.32 -7.22 -5.26
CA ALA A 55 -1.10 -7.65 -3.88
C ALA A 55 -1.31 -9.16 -3.70
N ALA A 56 -2.39 -9.71 -4.28
CA ALA A 56 -2.66 -11.14 -4.26
C ALA A 56 -1.59 -11.96 -5.03
N LEU A 57 -1.03 -11.41 -6.12
CA LEU A 57 0.09 -12.03 -6.84
C LEU A 57 1.35 -12.10 -5.98
N TRP A 58 1.74 -11.01 -5.31
CA TRP A 58 2.88 -10.99 -4.39
C TRP A 58 2.65 -11.94 -3.21
N ALA A 59 1.47 -11.88 -2.58
CA ALA A 59 1.12 -12.75 -1.45
C ALA A 59 1.18 -14.24 -1.83
N ARG A 60 0.71 -14.62 -3.03
CA ARG A 60 0.78 -15.99 -3.56
C ARG A 60 2.22 -16.51 -3.67
N GLN A 61 3.19 -15.62 -3.87
CA GLN A 61 4.63 -15.96 -3.90
C GLN A 61 5.31 -15.84 -2.53
N GLY A 62 4.54 -15.57 -1.48
CA GLY A 62 5.03 -15.48 -0.10
C GLY A 62 5.72 -14.15 0.22
N HIS A 63 5.58 -13.11 -0.62
CA HIS A 63 6.00 -11.75 -0.30
C HIS A 63 5.05 -11.13 0.72
N ARG A 64 5.52 -10.11 1.43
CA ARG A 64 4.77 -9.46 2.51
C ARG A 64 4.15 -8.17 1.98
N VAL A 65 2.83 -8.07 2.01
CA VAL A 65 2.09 -6.90 1.55
C VAL A 65 1.31 -6.29 2.71
N LYS A 66 1.37 -4.97 2.82
CA LYS A 66 0.60 -4.18 3.78
C LYS A 66 -0.16 -3.07 3.05
N PHE A 67 -1.45 -2.99 3.28
CA PHE A 67 -2.26 -1.84 2.88
C PHE A 67 -2.47 -0.92 4.07
N VAL A 68 -2.41 0.39 3.83
CA VAL A 68 -2.63 1.43 4.83
C VAL A 68 -3.66 2.42 4.30
N SER A 69 -4.78 2.55 5.00
CA SER A 69 -5.70 3.65 4.78
C SER A 69 -5.28 4.82 5.67
N VAL A 70 -4.97 5.96 5.07
CA VAL A 70 -4.44 7.13 5.80
C VAL A 70 -5.53 7.85 6.58
N THR A 71 -6.78 7.80 6.11
CA THR A 71 -7.96 8.24 6.85
C THR A 71 -8.82 7.04 7.26
N ASN A 72 -9.72 7.28 8.21
CA ASN A 72 -10.57 6.24 8.79
C ASN A 72 -11.89 6.01 8.04
N GLY A 73 -12.24 6.86 7.06
CA GLY A 73 -13.41 6.73 6.22
C GLY A 73 -14.75 7.00 6.91
N ASP A 74 -14.76 7.70 8.04
CA ASP A 74 -15.89 7.84 8.95
C ASP A 74 -17.00 8.78 8.48
N ILE A 75 -16.84 9.46 7.34
CA ILE A 75 -17.91 10.27 6.72
C ILE A 75 -18.26 9.80 5.28
N GLY A 76 -17.61 8.76 4.80
CA GLY A 76 -17.74 8.28 3.41
C GLY A 76 -19.01 7.46 3.13
N HIS A 77 -20.17 7.73 3.78
CA HIS A 77 -21.41 7.00 3.55
C HIS A 77 -22.63 7.92 3.61
N TRP A 78 -23.65 7.64 2.77
CA TRP A 78 -24.83 8.49 2.59
C TRP A 78 -25.75 8.58 3.83
N ARG A 79 -25.64 7.63 4.78
CA ARG A 79 -26.53 7.54 5.95
C ARG A 79 -25.82 7.35 7.27
N GLU A 80 -24.63 6.75 7.27
CA GLU A 80 -23.85 6.44 8.46
C GLU A 80 -22.63 7.35 8.55
N ALA A 81 -22.21 7.73 9.76
CA ALA A 81 -21.01 8.54 9.97
C ALA A 81 -20.38 8.28 11.35
N GLY A 82 -19.15 8.79 11.54
CA GLY A 82 -18.42 8.75 12.78
C GLY A 82 -17.95 7.35 13.17
N GLY A 83 -17.78 7.12 14.47
CA GLY A 83 -17.26 5.86 15.02
C GLY A 83 -17.93 4.59 14.51
N PRO A 84 -19.27 4.51 14.41
CA PRO A 84 -19.93 3.33 13.86
C PRO A 84 -19.51 3.02 12.42
N LEU A 85 -19.44 4.01 11.54
CA LEU A 85 -19.00 3.82 10.16
C LEU A 85 -17.52 3.45 10.09
N PHE A 86 -16.67 4.12 10.85
CA PHE A 86 -15.24 3.75 10.96
C PHE A 86 -15.06 2.28 11.33
N LEU A 87 -15.71 1.81 12.38
CA LEU A 87 -15.59 0.41 12.81
C LEU A 87 -16.09 -0.57 11.75
N ARG A 88 -17.16 -0.22 11.05
CA ARG A 88 -17.70 -1.02 9.97
C ARG A 88 -16.71 -1.12 8.80
N ARG A 89 -16.22 0.02 8.28
CA ARG A 89 -15.27 0.07 7.17
C ARG A 89 -13.95 -0.62 7.51
N LYS A 90 -13.48 -0.45 8.75
CA LYS A 90 -12.30 -1.16 9.24
C LYS A 90 -12.50 -2.68 9.20
N ALA A 91 -13.65 -3.18 9.68
CA ALA A 91 -13.96 -4.61 9.62
C ALA A 91 -14.06 -5.13 8.19
N GLU A 92 -14.61 -4.35 7.27
CA GLU A 92 -14.70 -4.69 5.84
C GLU A 92 -13.32 -4.84 5.21
N VAL A 93 -12.39 -3.88 5.38
CA VAL A 93 -11.03 -4.00 4.82
C VAL A 93 -10.19 -5.07 5.53
N GLU A 94 -10.39 -5.32 6.82
CA GLU A 94 -9.74 -6.44 7.53
C GLU A 94 -10.22 -7.80 6.99
N ALA A 95 -11.48 -7.92 6.62
CA ALA A 95 -12.01 -9.12 5.96
C ALA A 95 -11.49 -9.26 4.53
N ALA A 96 -11.45 -8.18 3.76
CA ALA A 96 -10.87 -8.15 2.41
C ALA A 96 -9.38 -8.52 2.41
N ALA A 97 -8.61 -8.03 3.39
CA ALA A 97 -7.20 -8.37 3.54
C ALA A 97 -6.96 -9.88 3.76
N LYS A 98 -7.86 -10.56 4.47
CA LYS A 98 -7.79 -12.02 4.64
C LYS A 98 -7.97 -12.76 3.31
N VAL A 99 -8.89 -12.31 2.45
CA VAL A 99 -9.09 -12.88 1.10
C VAL A 99 -7.85 -12.70 0.24
N LEU A 100 -7.23 -11.50 0.30
CA LEU A 100 -6.01 -11.20 -0.45
C LEU A 100 -4.74 -11.83 0.15
N ALA A 101 -4.81 -12.38 1.37
CA ALA A 101 -3.68 -12.90 2.16
C ALA A 101 -2.61 -11.84 2.45
N ILE A 102 -3.03 -10.63 2.84
CA ILE A 102 -2.19 -9.47 3.16
C ILE A 102 -2.51 -8.94 4.56
N THR A 103 -1.78 -7.92 4.99
CA THR A 103 -2.10 -7.16 6.21
C THR A 103 -2.69 -5.80 5.87
N VAL A 104 -3.52 -5.25 6.76
CA VAL A 104 -4.11 -3.92 6.60
C VAL A 104 -3.96 -3.12 7.90
N GLN A 105 -3.86 -1.82 7.77
CA GLN A 105 -3.90 -0.86 8.87
C GLN A 105 -4.72 0.36 8.45
N VAL A 106 -5.64 0.79 9.30
CA VAL A 106 -6.41 2.02 9.12
C VAL A 106 -5.92 3.01 10.18
N LEU A 107 -5.48 4.21 9.74
CA LEU A 107 -5.06 5.27 10.66
C LEU A 107 -6.29 6.03 11.15
N ASP A 108 -6.15 6.65 12.32
CA ASP A 108 -7.21 7.42 12.96
C ASP A 108 -7.08 8.91 12.59
N ILE A 109 -7.34 9.23 11.31
CA ILE A 109 -7.47 10.58 10.78
C ILE A 109 -8.86 10.65 10.15
N HIS A 110 -9.63 11.69 10.47
CA HIS A 110 -10.97 11.88 9.93
C HIS A 110 -10.96 11.96 8.39
N ASP A 111 -11.89 11.29 7.77
CA ASP A 111 -12.12 11.33 6.33
C ASP A 111 -12.48 12.76 5.90
N GLY A 112 -11.82 13.28 4.85
CA GLY A 112 -11.98 14.65 4.37
C GLY A 112 -11.09 15.68 5.10
N GLU A 113 -10.37 15.30 6.16
CA GLU A 113 -9.57 16.20 6.99
C GLU A 113 -8.07 15.93 6.94
N LEU A 114 -7.62 15.11 6.00
CA LEU A 114 -6.18 14.86 5.85
C LEU A 114 -5.46 16.12 5.37
N GLU A 115 -4.46 16.54 6.13
CA GLU A 115 -3.54 17.62 5.74
C GLU A 115 -2.09 17.12 5.65
N PRO A 116 -1.25 17.69 4.75
CA PRO A 116 0.15 17.31 4.60
C PRO A 116 1.03 17.97 5.68
N THR A 117 0.66 17.76 6.95
CA THR A 117 1.40 18.27 8.10
C THR A 117 2.69 17.51 8.34
N LEU A 118 3.62 18.12 9.10
CA LEU A 118 4.85 17.45 9.53
C LEU A 118 4.55 16.20 10.39
N GLU A 119 3.50 16.23 11.20
CA GLU A 119 3.08 15.08 12.00
C GLU A 119 2.65 13.91 11.11
N ASN A 120 1.78 14.15 10.13
CA ASN A 120 1.33 13.13 9.20
C ASN A 120 2.48 12.60 8.33
N ARG A 121 3.39 13.48 7.87
CA ARG A 121 4.60 13.04 7.16
C ARG A 121 5.45 12.10 8.02
N ARG A 122 5.65 12.40 9.30
CA ARG A 122 6.39 11.53 10.22
C ARG A 122 5.69 10.18 10.42
N LYS A 123 4.35 10.12 10.46
CA LYS A 123 3.59 8.86 10.50
C LYS A 123 3.92 8.00 9.29
N ILE A 124 3.87 8.57 8.07
CA ILE A 124 4.19 7.84 6.83
C ILE A 124 5.64 7.35 6.84
N ILE A 125 6.61 8.19 7.21
CA ILE A 125 8.03 7.81 7.31
C ILE A 125 8.22 6.61 8.25
N ARG A 126 7.60 6.64 9.46
CA ARG A 126 7.69 5.52 10.42
C ARG A 126 7.11 4.23 9.84
N LEU A 127 5.94 4.29 9.26
CA LEU A 127 5.28 3.12 8.68
C LEU A 127 6.12 2.45 7.59
N ILE A 128 6.73 3.24 6.70
CA ILE A 128 7.63 2.74 5.65
C ILE A 128 8.87 2.09 6.27
N ARG A 129 9.48 2.73 7.28
CA ARG A 129 10.67 2.21 7.97
C ARG A 129 10.39 0.96 8.79
N GLU A 130 9.33 0.95 9.58
CA GLU A 130 8.90 -0.20 10.39
C GLU A 130 8.59 -1.41 9.52
N TRP A 131 7.99 -1.16 8.34
CA TRP A 131 7.72 -2.21 7.36
C TRP A 131 8.98 -2.66 6.62
N GLN A 132 10.08 -1.91 6.66
CA GLN A 132 11.30 -2.16 5.87
C GLN A 132 10.96 -2.33 4.38
N ALA A 133 10.22 -1.38 3.83
CA ALA A 133 9.64 -1.50 2.51
C ALA A 133 10.69 -1.57 1.38
N ASP A 134 10.49 -2.46 0.41
CA ASP A 134 11.17 -2.49 -0.87
C ASP A 134 10.41 -1.68 -1.93
N ILE A 135 9.07 -1.71 -1.82
CA ILE A 135 8.14 -1.01 -2.71
C ILE A 135 7.14 -0.25 -1.86
N VAL A 136 6.91 1.01 -2.24
CA VAL A 136 5.87 1.88 -1.68
C VAL A 136 4.95 2.29 -2.82
N ILE A 137 3.64 2.09 -2.67
CA ILE A 137 2.63 2.46 -3.67
C ILE A 137 1.72 3.53 -3.06
N SER A 138 1.28 4.51 -3.85
CA SER A 138 0.39 5.58 -3.41
C SER A 138 -0.39 6.20 -4.57
N HIS A 139 -1.32 7.09 -4.22
CA HIS A 139 -1.93 8.03 -5.16
C HIS A 139 -0.89 8.98 -5.76
N ARG A 140 -1.21 9.56 -6.92
CA ARG A 140 -0.50 10.73 -7.45
C ARG A 140 -0.94 12.00 -6.70
N PRO A 141 -0.11 13.07 -6.64
CA PRO A 141 -0.52 14.35 -6.06
C PRO A 141 -1.59 15.12 -6.85
N ASN A 142 -1.96 14.66 -8.04
CA ASN A 142 -3.01 15.25 -8.88
C ASN A 142 -4.22 14.31 -8.98
N ASP A 143 -5.16 14.51 -8.08
CA ASP A 143 -6.38 13.73 -7.95
C ASP A 143 -7.57 14.65 -7.63
N TYR A 144 -8.81 14.16 -7.81
CA TYR A 144 -10.02 14.95 -7.50
C TYR A 144 -10.23 15.12 -5.98
N HIS A 145 -9.89 14.09 -5.18
CA HIS A 145 -10.13 14.11 -3.74
C HIS A 145 -8.96 14.76 -2.98
N PRO A 146 -9.21 15.66 -2.02
CA PRO A 146 -8.13 16.25 -1.23
C PRO A 146 -7.29 15.21 -0.50
N ASP A 147 -7.91 14.22 0.14
CA ASP A 147 -7.18 13.18 0.88
C ASP A 147 -6.32 12.29 -0.03
N HIS A 148 -6.77 12.00 -1.27
CA HIS A 148 -5.94 11.32 -2.26
C HIS A 148 -4.70 12.13 -2.60
N ARG A 149 -4.88 13.43 -2.90
CA ARG A 149 -3.76 14.34 -3.19
C ARG A 149 -2.78 14.41 -2.02
N TYR A 150 -3.30 14.60 -0.81
CA TYR A 150 -2.45 14.75 0.37
C TYR A 150 -1.80 13.44 0.80
N THR A 151 -2.44 12.29 0.61
CA THR A 151 -1.79 10.97 0.72
C THR A 151 -0.62 10.88 -0.27
N GLY A 152 -0.83 11.22 -1.54
CA GLY A 152 0.21 11.27 -2.56
C GLY A 152 1.37 12.20 -2.19
N VAL A 153 1.07 13.42 -1.74
CA VAL A 153 2.07 14.40 -1.28
C VAL A 153 2.87 13.89 -0.08
N LEU A 154 2.20 13.35 0.94
CA LEU A 154 2.85 12.84 2.15
C LEU A 154 3.79 11.67 1.86
N VAL A 155 3.37 10.76 0.98
CA VAL A 155 4.20 9.61 0.57
C VAL A 155 5.35 10.08 -0.33
N GLN A 156 5.12 11.02 -1.25
CA GLN A 156 6.14 11.62 -2.09
C GLN A 156 7.20 12.36 -1.24
N ASP A 157 6.77 13.14 -0.25
CA ASP A 157 7.65 13.82 0.70
C ASP A 157 8.47 12.84 1.56
N ALA A 158 7.93 11.65 1.84
CA ALA A 158 8.63 10.62 2.59
C ALA A 158 9.74 9.93 1.77
N ALA A 159 9.69 9.96 0.43
CA ALA A 159 10.56 9.20 -0.45
C ALA A 159 12.06 9.44 -0.21
N TYR A 160 12.48 10.69 -0.01
CA TYR A 160 13.85 11.00 0.39
C TYR A 160 14.08 10.76 1.90
N MET A 161 13.09 11.14 2.73
CA MET A 161 13.24 11.22 4.18
C MET A 161 13.36 9.85 4.87
N VAL A 162 12.90 8.77 4.26
CA VAL A 162 13.00 7.42 4.87
C VAL A 162 14.44 6.94 5.06
N THR A 163 15.41 7.53 4.33
CA THR A 163 16.84 7.25 4.44
C THR A 163 17.61 8.26 5.29
N VAL A 164 16.96 9.34 5.75
CA VAL A 164 17.61 10.41 6.53
C VAL A 164 17.62 10.05 8.02
N PRO A 165 18.79 9.81 8.68
CA PRO A 165 18.83 9.21 10.01
C PRO A 165 18.17 10.04 11.11
N PHE A 166 18.25 11.38 11.04
CA PHE A 166 17.83 12.27 12.13
C PHE A 166 16.37 12.75 12.04
N ILE A 167 15.60 12.28 11.05
CA ILE A 167 14.15 12.41 11.09
C ILE A 167 13.56 11.10 11.64
N CYS A 168 12.64 11.18 12.61
CA CYS A 168 12.08 10.01 13.31
C CYS A 168 13.17 9.04 13.80
N PRO A 169 14.16 9.51 14.60
CA PRO A 169 15.35 8.72 14.98
C PRO A 169 15.01 7.51 15.85
N GLU A 170 13.79 7.44 16.39
CA GLU A 170 13.28 6.29 17.14
C GLU A 170 12.99 5.06 16.27
N VAL A 171 12.89 5.24 14.95
CA VAL A 171 12.80 4.14 13.98
C VAL A 171 14.00 4.23 13.03
N PRO A 172 14.86 3.21 12.96
CA PRO A 172 16.06 3.23 12.12
C PRO A 172 15.77 3.63 10.67
N ALA A 173 16.60 4.49 10.09
CA ALA A 173 16.52 4.84 8.69
C ALA A 173 16.75 3.61 7.81
N LEU A 174 16.12 3.59 6.63
CA LEU A 174 16.37 2.55 5.66
C LEU A 174 17.77 2.71 5.04
N GLU A 175 18.52 1.63 4.94
CA GLU A 175 19.83 1.62 4.28
C GLU A 175 19.71 1.82 2.78
N ARG A 176 18.61 1.32 2.20
CA ARG A 176 18.31 1.42 0.77
C ARG A 176 16.95 2.07 0.58
N ASN A 177 16.88 3.09 -0.27
CA ASN A 177 15.62 3.73 -0.58
C ASN A 177 14.69 2.77 -1.35
N PRO A 178 13.41 2.62 -0.97
CA PRO A 178 12.43 1.85 -1.73
C PRO A 178 12.21 2.39 -3.15
N VAL A 179 11.62 1.56 -3.99
CA VAL A 179 10.98 2.05 -5.21
C VAL A 179 9.60 2.58 -4.85
N PHE A 180 9.35 3.85 -5.15
CA PHE A 180 8.04 4.47 -4.97
C PHE A 180 7.29 4.43 -6.29
N LEU A 181 6.01 4.07 -6.22
CA LEU A 181 5.14 3.90 -7.36
C LEU A 181 3.83 4.66 -7.15
N TYR A 182 3.32 5.24 -8.20
CA TYR A 182 1.95 5.74 -8.27
C TYR A 182 1.03 4.67 -8.84
N SER A 183 -0.14 4.50 -8.25
CA SER A 183 -1.23 3.70 -8.81
C SER A 183 -1.89 4.43 -9.99
N SER A 184 -2.44 3.66 -10.93
CA SER A 184 -3.12 4.23 -12.09
C SER A 184 -4.37 5.01 -11.71
N ASP A 185 -4.58 6.11 -12.41
CA ASP A 185 -5.77 6.94 -12.39
C ASP A 185 -6.17 7.39 -13.80
N SER A 186 -7.22 8.19 -13.91
CA SER A 186 -7.73 8.72 -15.19
C SER A 186 -7.44 10.21 -15.41
N PHE A 187 -6.73 10.86 -14.48
CA PHE A 187 -6.49 12.30 -14.55
C PHE A 187 -5.42 12.65 -15.58
N GLN A 188 -5.72 13.63 -16.44
CA GLN A 188 -4.85 14.04 -17.54
C GLN A 188 -4.05 15.32 -17.25
N LYS A 189 -4.49 16.11 -16.27
CA LYS A 189 -3.90 17.42 -15.96
C LYS A 189 -3.46 17.48 -14.50
N PRO A 190 -2.30 18.08 -14.19
CA PRO A 190 -1.35 18.71 -15.13
C PRO A 190 -0.58 17.69 -15.98
N ASN A 191 -0.42 16.44 -15.52
CA ASN A 191 0.30 15.38 -16.23
C ASN A 191 -0.59 14.13 -16.34
N PRO A 192 -0.68 13.48 -17.52
CA PRO A 192 -1.34 12.19 -17.64
C PRO A 192 -0.56 11.10 -16.90
N PHE A 193 -1.24 10.02 -16.51
CA PHE A 193 -0.59 8.82 -15.98
C PHE A 193 0.10 8.05 -17.13
N ILE A 194 1.39 7.75 -16.96
CA ILE A 194 2.21 7.02 -17.94
C ILE A 194 2.80 5.79 -17.26
N PRO A 195 2.27 4.58 -17.49
CA PRO A 195 2.73 3.40 -16.77
C PRO A 195 4.14 2.97 -17.17
N ASP A 196 4.99 2.72 -16.18
CA ASP A 196 6.23 1.96 -16.34
C ASP A 196 5.96 0.46 -16.32
N VAL A 197 4.97 0.05 -15.56
CA VAL A 197 4.57 -1.35 -15.36
C VAL A 197 3.07 -1.50 -15.59
N ALA A 198 2.68 -2.49 -16.41
CA ALA A 198 1.31 -2.97 -16.51
C ALA A 198 1.31 -4.49 -16.30
N LEU A 199 0.44 -4.97 -15.44
CA LEU A 199 0.42 -6.32 -14.91
C LEU A 199 -0.89 -7.03 -15.24
N ALA A 200 -0.78 -8.25 -15.74
CA ALA A 200 -1.92 -9.16 -15.86
C ALA A 200 -2.35 -9.63 -14.47
N VAL A 201 -3.62 -9.42 -14.14
CA VAL A 201 -4.23 -9.89 -12.88
C VAL A 201 -5.31 -10.93 -13.10
N ASP A 202 -5.39 -11.50 -14.30
CA ASP A 202 -6.41 -12.50 -14.69
C ASP A 202 -6.50 -13.66 -13.69
N ASP A 203 -5.36 -14.22 -13.27
CA ASP A 203 -5.27 -15.38 -12.36
C ASP A 203 -5.77 -15.11 -10.92
N VAL A 204 -5.89 -13.84 -10.54
CA VAL A 204 -6.26 -13.43 -9.19
C VAL A 204 -7.49 -12.51 -9.19
N MET A 205 -8.10 -12.30 -10.35
CA MET A 205 -9.22 -11.38 -10.51
C MET A 205 -10.40 -11.78 -9.63
N ASP A 206 -10.69 -13.06 -9.50
CA ASP A 206 -11.77 -13.53 -8.63
C ASP A 206 -11.53 -13.18 -7.16
N LYS A 207 -10.30 -13.29 -6.67
CA LYS A 207 -9.94 -12.85 -5.31
C LYS A 207 -10.09 -11.35 -5.13
N LYS A 208 -9.65 -10.56 -6.11
CA LYS A 208 -9.82 -9.10 -6.08
C LYS A 208 -11.31 -8.74 -6.02
N LEU A 209 -12.14 -9.34 -6.86
CA LEU A 209 -13.57 -9.10 -6.89
C LEU A 209 -14.29 -9.56 -5.62
N GLU A 210 -13.84 -10.66 -5.01
CA GLU A 210 -14.33 -11.11 -3.70
C GLU A 210 -13.99 -10.09 -2.62
N ALA A 211 -12.75 -9.64 -2.54
CA ALA A 211 -12.30 -8.64 -1.58
C ALA A 211 -13.08 -7.32 -1.70
N LEU A 212 -13.29 -6.83 -2.94
CA LEU A 212 -14.09 -5.64 -3.20
C LEU A 212 -15.56 -5.84 -2.83
N GLY A 213 -16.13 -7.03 -3.07
CA GLY A 213 -17.51 -7.37 -2.71
C GLY A 213 -17.80 -7.37 -1.21
N ILE A 214 -16.77 -7.57 -0.36
CA ILE A 214 -16.88 -7.52 1.10
C ILE A 214 -17.11 -6.08 1.61
N MET A 215 -16.65 -5.07 0.88
CA MET A 215 -16.79 -3.66 1.25
C MET A 215 -18.17 -3.13 0.90
N VAL A 216 -19.19 -3.70 1.56
CA VAL A 216 -20.61 -3.46 1.28
C VAL A 216 -20.97 -1.99 1.44
N SER A 217 -20.47 -1.34 2.51
CA SER A 217 -20.75 0.07 2.79
C SER A 217 -20.36 0.99 1.63
N GLN A 218 -19.28 0.67 0.93
CA GLN A 218 -18.75 1.50 -0.15
C GLN A 218 -19.34 1.14 -1.53
N PHE A 219 -19.43 -0.16 -1.84
CA PHE A 219 -19.70 -0.56 -3.22
C PHE A 219 -21.12 -1.03 -3.44
N ALA A 220 -21.71 -1.78 -2.52
CA ALA A 220 -23.08 -2.20 -2.65
C ALA A 220 -24.06 -1.10 -2.24
N GLU A 221 -23.83 -0.48 -1.10
CA GLU A 221 -24.65 0.64 -0.58
C GLU A 221 -24.32 1.98 -1.24
N GLY A 222 -23.16 2.09 -1.92
CA GLY A 222 -22.79 3.24 -2.75
C GLY A 222 -21.99 4.33 -2.03
N GLY A 223 -21.51 4.10 -0.80
CA GLY A 223 -20.72 5.07 -0.07
C GLY A 223 -21.44 6.40 0.14
N ALA A 224 -20.72 7.52 0.02
CA ALA A 224 -21.26 8.87 0.17
C ALA A 224 -22.35 9.22 -0.88
N ASN A 225 -22.27 8.62 -2.06
CA ASN A 225 -23.24 8.81 -3.15
C ASN A 225 -24.34 7.74 -3.17
N GLY A 226 -24.47 6.98 -2.10
CA GLY A 226 -25.41 5.90 -1.97
C GLY A 226 -26.85 6.32 -1.74
N SER A 227 -27.73 5.34 -1.64
CA SER A 227 -29.15 5.55 -1.27
C SER A 227 -29.77 4.24 -0.81
N ALA A 228 -30.88 4.30 -0.09
CA ALA A 228 -31.65 3.12 0.33
C ALA A 228 -32.13 2.23 -0.84
N LYS A 229 -32.17 2.76 -2.06
CA LYS A 229 -32.59 2.02 -3.25
C LYS A 229 -31.49 1.17 -3.87
N LEU A 230 -30.22 1.51 -3.62
CA LEU A 230 -29.08 0.80 -4.24
C LEU A 230 -28.87 -0.59 -3.64
N TYR A 231 -29.14 -0.76 -2.35
CA TYR A 231 -28.95 -2.02 -1.66
C TYR A 231 -30.25 -2.40 -0.93
N PRO A 232 -31.17 -3.08 -1.61
CA PRO A 232 -32.49 -3.40 -1.04
C PRO A 232 -32.37 -4.39 0.12
N ALA A 233 -33.43 -4.47 0.94
CA ALA A 233 -33.43 -5.31 2.14
C ALA A 233 -33.60 -6.82 1.84
N ASP A 234 -34.11 -7.15 0.63
CA ASP A 234 -34.33 -8.54 0.24
C ASP A 234 -33.06 -9.21 -0.31
N ALA A 235 -32.93 -10.51 -0.09
CA ALA A 235 -31.72 -11.25 -0.45
C ALA A 235 -31.46 -11.32 -1.97
N GLU A 236 -32.52 -11.31 -2.80
CA GLU A 236 -32.39 -11.35 -4.26
C GLU A 236 -31.84 -10.03 -4.78
N GLY A 237 -32.37 -8.90 -4.31
CA GLY A 237 -31.87 -7.59 -4.66
C GLY A 237 -30.44 -7.35 -4.18
N GLN A 238 -30.08 -7.82 -2.97
CA GLN A 238 -28.70 -7.75 -2.49
C GLN A 238 -27.73 -8.54 -3.36
N LYS A 239 -28.12 -9.76 -3.75
CA LYS A 239 -27.32 -10.60 -4.65
C LYS A 239 -27.17 -9.98 -6.03
N ALA A 240 -28.23 -9.44 -6.59
CA ALA A 240 -28.18 -8.73 -7.88
C ALA A 240 -27.25 -7.53 -7.80
N ARG A 241 -27.33 -6.72 -6.74
CA ARG A 241 -26.46 -5.57 -6.52
C ARG A 241 -24.99 -5.94 -6.36
N GLN A 242 -24.68 -7.01 -5.62
CA GLN A 242 -23.30 -7.52 -5.51
C GLN A 242 -22.76 -7.98 -6.86
N GLN A 243 -23.57 -8.59 -7.70
CA GLN A 243 -23.19 -8.98 -9.06
C GLN A 243 -22.89 -7.74 -9.93
N GLU A 244 -23.70 -6.69 -9.86
CA GLU A 244 -23.43 -5.40 -10.55
C GLU A 244 -22.10 -4.78 -10.11
N VAL A 245 -21.80 -4.80 -8.81
CA VAL A 245 -20.53 -4.32 -8.26
C VAL A 245 -19.37 -5.12 -8.83
N ARG A 246 -19.49 -6.45 -8.86
CA ARG A 246 -18.50 -7.34 -9.43
C ARG A 246 -18.23 -7.05 -10.91
N GLU A 247 -19.28 -6.90 -11.70
CA GLU A 247 -19.21 -6.59 -13.15
C GLU A 247 -18.59 -5.21 -13.40
N ARG A 248 -18.95 -4.21 -12.61
CA ARG A 248 -18.37 -2.87 -12.68
C ARG A 248 -16.86 -2.90 -12.50
N PHE A 249 -16.36 -3.54 -11.44
CA PHE A 249 -14.91 -3.63 -11.19
C PHE A 249 -14.19 -4.51 -12.21
N ALA A 250 -14.81 -5.59 -12.68
CA ALA A 250 -14.25 -6.38 -13.77
C ALA A 250 -14.13 -5.53 -15.06
N GLY A 251 -15.14 -4.74 -15.37
CA GLY A 251 -15.13 -3.80 -16.49
C GLY A 251 -14.04 -2.73 -16.37
N GLN A 252 -13.80 -2.19 -15.19
CA GLN A 252 -12.72 -1.24 -14.95
C GLN A 252 -11.35 -1.86 -15.22
N GLN A 253 -11.08 -3.06 -14.70
CA GLN A 253 -9.81 -3.73 -14.93
C GLN A 253 -9.62 -4.15 -16.39
N ALA A 254 -10.69 -4.50 -17.09
CA ALA A 254 -10.67 -4.77 -18.53
C ALA A 254 -10.37 -3.49 -19.34
N SER A 255 -10.93 -2.36 -18.93
CA SER A 255 -10.63 -1.06 -19.52
C SER A 255 -9.15 -0.69 -19.37
N LEU A 256 -8.56 -0.90 -18.18
CA LEU A 256 -7.12 -0.68 -17.95
C LEU A 256 -6.26 -1.60 -18.84
N ALA A 257 -6.62 -2.87 -18.99
CA ALA A 257 -5.92 -3.78 -19.88
C ALA A 257 -5.95 -3.30 -21.33
N ASN A 258 -7.07 -2.75 -21.78
CA ASN A 258 -7.18 -2.18 -23.12
C ASN A 258 -6.39 -0.88 -23.28
N GLN A 259 -6.45 0.00 -22.30
CA GLN A 259 -5.74 1.29 -22.28
C GLN A 259 -4.22 1.07 -22.33
N PHE A 260 -3.71 0.12 -21.56
CA PHE A 260 -2.28 -0.13 -21.43
C PHE A 260 -1.79 -1.36 -22.22
N ARG A 261 -2.48 -1.70 -23.32
CA ARG A 261 -2.19 -2.86 -24.16
C ARG A 261 -0.75 -2.88 -24.68
N SER A 262 -0.21 -1.73 -25.07
CA SER A 262 1.17 -1.61 -25.53
C SER A 262 2.18 -1.92 -24.40
N LYS A 263 1.90 -1.48 -23.17
CA LYS A 263 2.75 -1.77 -22.02
C LYS A 263 2.67 -3.26 -21.61
N LEU A 264 1.48 -3.85 -21.68
CA LEU A 264 1.32 -5.30 -21.51
C LEU A 264 2.10 -6.10 -22.57
N ALA A 265 2.07 -5.66 -23.81
CA ALA A 265 2.85 -6.29 -24.88
C ALA A 265 4.37 -6.13 -24.68
N GLU A 266 4.82 -5.00 -24.11
CA GLU A 266 6.22 -4.79 -23.75
C GLU A 266 6.71 -5.78 -22.67
N TRP A 267 5.88 -6.04 -21.64
CA TRP A 267 6.23 -6.90 -20.51
C TRP A 267 5.97 -8.39 -20.74
N TYR A 268 4.95 -8.76 -21.51
CA TYR A 268 4.54 -10.16 -21.71
C TYR A 268 4.85 -10.69 -23.12
N GLY A 269 5.28 -9.81 -24.05
CA GLY A 269 5.35 -10.10 -25.47
C GLY A 269 3.99 -9.87 -26.16
N ALA A 270 4.01 -9.64 -27.47
CA ALA A 270 2.84 -9.21 -28.23
C ALA A 270 1.66 -10.20 -28.12
N GLU A 271 1.93 -11.51 -28.21
CA GLU A 271 0.89 -12.53 -28.18
C GLU A 271 0.26 -12.66 -26.78
N ALA A 272 1.06 -12.86 -25.74
CA ALA A 272 0.57 -13.04 -24.38
C ALA A 272 -0.03 -11.74 -23.83
N GLY A 273 0.62 -10.58 -24.03
CA GLY A 273 0.10 -9.27 -23.64
C GLY A 273 -1.21 -8.92 -24.35
N GLY A 274 -1.39 -9.37 -25.61
CA GLY A 274 -2.64 -9.23 -26.37
C GLY A 274 -3.83 -9.98 -25.77
N LYS A 275 -3.59 -11.09 -25.03
CA LYS A 275 -4.60 -11.95 -24.43
C LYS A 275 -5.01 -11.55 -23.01
N VAL A 276 -4.28 -10.62 -22.36
CA VAL A 276 -4.58 -10.15 -21.00
C VAL A 276 -5.96 -9.47 -20.98
N ARG A 277 -6.83 -9.93 -20.10
CA ARG A 277 -8.19 -9.40 -19.95
C ARG A 277 -8.30 -8.34 -18.87
N TYR A 278 -7.55 -8.49 -17.79
CA TYR A 278 -7.59 -7.62 -16.62
C TYR A 278 -6.19 -7.15 -16.24
N ALA A 279 -6.02 -5.87 -15.99
CA ALA A 279 -4.72 -5.31 -15.66
C ALA A 279 -4.78 -4.32 -14.51
N GLU A 280 -3.67 -4.19 -13.80
CA GLU A 280 -3.31 -3.07 -12.94
C GLU A 280 -2.04 -2.43 -13.49
N ALA A 281 -1.82 -1.14 -13.23
CA ALA A 281 -0.69 -0.42 -13.76
C ALA A 281 -0.09 0.55 -12.74
N PHE A 282 1.23 0.75 -12.83
CA PHE A 282 1.99 1.60 -11.91
C PHE A 282 3.00 2.46 -12.69
N GLU A 283 3.18 3.70 -12.22
CA GLU A 283 4.15 4.67 -12.70
C GLU A 283 5.22 4.88 -11.63
N VAL A 284 6.50 4.94 -12.01
CA VAL A 284 7.60 5.15 -11.07
C VAL A 284 7.64 6.61 -10.60
N CYS A 285 7.57 6.82 -9.29
CA CYS A 285 7.87 8.10 -8.69
C CYS A 285 9.39 8.33 -8.68
N GLU A 286 9.84 9.41 -9.29
CA GLU A 286 11.27 9.71 -9.47
C GLU A 286 12.03 10.08 -8.19
N TYR A 287 11.34 10.24 -7.03
CA TYR A 287 11.95 10.76 -5.79
C TYR A 287 12.48 9.65 -4.87
N GLY A 288 12.08 8.41 -5.10
CA GLY A 288 12.69 7.25 -4.49
C GLY A 288 13.85 6.69 -5.30
N ARG A 289 14.13 5.40 -5.13
CA ARG A 289 15.09 4.70 -5.97
C ARG A 289 14.50 4.52 -7.37
N ARG A 290 15.31 4.81 -8.39
CA ARG A 290 14.92 4.67 -9.80
C ARG A 290 15.34 3.29 -10.31
N PRO A 291 14.40 2.36 -10.48
CA PRO A 291 14.71 1.02 -10.96
C PRO A 291 14.93 1.01 -12.47
N ASP A 292 15.85 0.19 -12.95
CA ASP A 292 15.90 -0.22 -14.34
C ASP A 292 14.85 -1.31 -14.64
N LYS A 293 14.72 -1.70 -15.92
CA LYS A 293 13.77 -2.73 -16.35
C LYS A 293 14.04 -4.09 -15.67
N ALA A 294 15.30 -4.45 -15.47
CA ALA A 294 15.66 -5.71 -14.83
C ALA A 294 15.30 -5.70 -13.34
N GLU A 295 15.46 -4.56 -12.68
CA GLU A 295 15.03 -4.40 -11.30
C GLU A 295 13.51 -4.41 -11.16
N LEU A 296 12.77 -3.73 -12.04
CA LEU A 296 11.30 -3.82 -12.07
C LEU A 296 10.85 -5.28 -12.24
N ALA A 297 11.49 -6.05 -13.12
CA ALA A 297 11.16 -7.45 -13.28
C ALA A 297 11.42 -8.31 -12.03
N ARG A 298 12.40 -7.93 -11.20
CA ARG A 298 12.64 -8.58 -9.90
C ARG A 298 11.61 -8.17 -8.84
N LEU A 299 11.17 -6.93 -8.88
CA LEU A 299 10.15 -6.40 -7.97
C LEU A 299 8.74 -6.91 -8.30
N PHE A 300 8.50 -7.26 -9.55
CA PHE A 300 7.27 -7.87 -10.05
C PHE A 300 7.57 -9.27 -10.62
N PRO A 301 7.84 -10.27 -9.76
CA PRO A 301 8.40 -11.57 -10.18
C PRO A 301 7.40 -12.49 -10.89
N PHE A 302 6.31 -11.96 -11.37
CA PHE A 302 5.29 -12.65 -12.15
C PHE A 302 5.34 -12.33 -13.66
N PHE A 303 6.32 -11.54 -14.11
CA PHE A 303 6.59 -11.40 -15.53
C PHE A 303 7.26 -12.64 -16.12
N PRO A 304 6.98 -13.00 -17.39
CA PRO A 304 7.67 -14.09 -18.06
C PRO A 304 9.19 -13.84 -18.14
N GLN A 305 9.99 -14.81 -17.73
CA GLN A 305 11.46 -14.72 -17.72
C GLN A 305 12.07 -14.33 -19.08
N ALA A 306 11.42 -14.72 -20.19
CA ALA A 306 11.88 -14.41 -21.56
C ALA A 306 11.72 -12.91 -21.92
N ALA A 307 10.81 -12.17 -21.28
CA ALA A 307 10.59 -10.76 -21.56
C ALA A 307 11.60 -9.83 -20.84
N VAL A 308 12.29 -10.36 -19.83
CA VAL A 308 13.26 -9.62 -19.01
C VAL A 308 14.64 -9.54 -19.67
N ARG A 309 14.95 -10.43 -20.64
CA ARG A 309 16.26 -10.54 -21.28
C ARG A 309 16.43 -9.72 -22.58
N LYS A 310 15.43 -8.96 -22.96
CA LYS A 310 15.46 -8.04 -24.12
C LYS A 310 15.36 -6.58 -23.64
#